data_95589b0a9acc0410224fae9cd119333e
#
_entry.id   95589b0a9acc0410224fae9cd119333e
#
_cell.length_a   1.000
_cell.length_b   1.000
_cell.length_c   1.000
_cell.angle_alpha   90.00
_cell.angle_beta   90.00
_cell.angle_gamma   90.00
#
_symmetry.space_group_name_H-M   'P 1'
#
loop_
_entity.id
_entity.type
_entity.pdbx_description
1 polymer ?
#
loop_
_entity_poly.entity_id
_entity_poly.type
_entity_poly.pdbx_seq_one_letter_code
_entity_poly.pdbx_strand_id
1 'polypeptide(L)'
;MALRKLLAGATLGLAMAAGNAQNFVDIKPTPQQLEWQDLEFGVILHFSTNTFLDREWGDGTASPQVFNPTQFNPDQWMKAIKASGAKYVVLVAKHHDGFCLWPTGQTDYSIKQSPFEGGKGDIVGDVAKAARANGLKFGVYLSPWDRHDPRYKDPAAYDKYYRAELEELAQSYGDLVEFWLDGAGSEGRTYDFPKIIETLRTYQPNTIVFADTALFEYGDARWAGSESGKIDYENWNVIDRHGFLRWRPVEVDTPLRDLHWFWHPNDEKSLKSLNDLLDSYENSVGRGGQWMLGVAPDNRGLLPDVDAQRLRELGEAIRKRYSDNIALHHLPTPGSTELALDGDPDTFWSAPEASHAATLEVRFAKPVTVNQSLTMEWLNEGQNIEKYRVEVLRDGGWHEVASGHAIGHKKIDNFREVTGDRFRLNIVSSTGVARVREFQLFYQRQIVGTRVDGK
;
A
#
# COMPACT_ATOMS: atom_id res chain seq x y z
N MET A 1 49.03 -66.11 -2.60
CA MET A 1 47.56 -66.01 -2.80
C MET A 1 47.13 -64.63 -2.32
N ALA A 2 46.95 -63.72 -3.22
CA ALA A 2 46.60 -62.33 -2.95
C ALA A 2 45.18 -62.03 -3.44
N LEU A 3 44.31 -61.68 -2.50
CA LEU A 3 42.92 -61.31 -2.78
C LEU A 3 42.87 -59.83 -3.19
N ARG A 4 42.56 -59.57 -4.45
CA ARG A 4 42.26 -58.22 -4.95
C ARG A 4 40.81 -57.86 -4.56
N LYS A 5 40.62 -56.83 -3.75
CA LYS A 5 39.32 -56.17 -3.52
C LYS A 5 39.09 -55.13 -4.62
N LEU A 6 38.03 -55.33 -5.41
CA LEU A 6 37.51 -54.32 -6.29
C LEU A 6 36.69 -53.31 -5.45
N LEU A 7 37.08 -52.06 -5.48
CA LEU A 7 36.23 -50.94 -5.07
C LEU A 7 35.48 -50.47 -6.28
N ALA A 8 34.16 -50.66 -6.26
CA ALA A 8 33.26 -50.02 -7.20
C ALA A 8 32.93 -48.62 -6.67
N GLY A 9 33.48 -47.60 -7.30
CA GLY A 9 33.14 -46.23 -7.04
C GLY A 9 31.82 -45.88 -7.71
N ALA A 10 30.78 -45.69 -6.93
CA ALA A 10 29.54 -45.11 -7.40
C ALA A 10 29.70 -43.55 -7.48
N THR A 11 29.87 -43.03 -8.68
CA THR A 11 29.75 -41.60 -8.95
C THR A 11 28.28 -41.23 -8.92
N LEU A 12 27.80 -40.62 -7.83
CA LEU A 12 26.55 -39.91 -7.79
C LEU A 12 26.69 -38.66 -8.68
N GLY A 13 26.18 -38.72 -9.87
CA GLY A 13 25.96 -37.53 -10.71
C GLY A 13 24.87 -36.69 -10.07
N LEU A 14 25.23 -35.56 -9.46
CA LEU A 14 24.27 -34.48 -9.18
C LEU A 14 23.81 -33.94 -10.54
N ALA A 15 22.64 -34.37 -10.97
CA ALA A 15 21.91 -33.63 -11.98
C ALA A 15 21.46 -32.31 -11.33
N MET A 16 22.24 -31.24 -11.55
CA MET A 16 21.70 -29.90 -11.37
C MET A 16 20.54 -29.76 -12.35
N ALA A 17 19.31 -29.77 -11.85
CA ALA A 17 18.20 -29.26 -12.60
C ALA A 17 18.56 -27.82 -12.94
N ALA A 18 18.78 -27.54 -14.24
CA ALA A 18 18.84 -26.19 -14.74
C ALA A 18 17.44 -25.60 -14.49
N GLY A 19 17.26 -24.94 -13.37
CA GLY A 19 16.07 -24.11 -13.14
C GLY A 19 16.04 -23.11 -14.28
N ASN A 20 14.95 -23.09 -15.03
CA ASN A 20 14.71 -22.05 -16.01
C ASN A 20 14.89 -20.71 -15.29
N ALA A 21 15.85 -19.89 -15.74
CA ALA A 21 16.02 -18.54 -15.20
C ALA A 21 14.69 -17.81 -15.39
N GLN A 22 14.12 -17.28 -14.31
CA GLN A 22 12.91 -16.48 -14.37
C GLN A 22 13.20 -15.22 -15.21
N ASN A 23 12.32 -14.91 -16.14
CA ASN A 23 12.39 -13.67 -16.90
C ASN A 23 11.52 -12.61 -16.22
N PHE A 24 12.02 -11.40 -16.12
CA PHE A 24 11.29 -10.25 -15.54
C PHE A 24 9.90 -10.08 -16.20
N VAL A 25 9.80 -10.22 -17.52
CA VAL A 25 8.55 -10.09 -18.30
C VAL A 25 7.51 -11.17 -18.02
N ASP A 26 7.91 -12.28 -17.39
CA ASP A 26 7.01 -13.39 -17.10
C ASP A 26 6.33 -13.23 -15.73
N ILE A 27 6.78 -12.25 -14.92
CA ILE A 27 6.27 -12.00 -13.59
C ILE A 27 5.10 -11.02 -13.66
N LYS A 28 3.93 -11.50 -13.28
CA LYS A 28 2.66 -10.76 -13.33
C LYS A 28 2.03 -10.69 -11.95
N PRO A 29 1.18 -9.67 -11.69
CA PRO A 29 0.38 -9.62 -10.48
C PRO A 29 -0.69 -10.71 -10.46
N THR A 30 -1.12 -11.08 -9.27
CA THR A 30 -2.39 -11.80 -9.10
C THR A 30 -3.56 -10.82 -9.26
N PRO A 31 -4.78 -11.31 -9.58
CA PRO A 31 -5.97 -10.46 -9.62
C PRO A 31 -6.18 -9.68 -8.30
N GLN A 32 -5.91 -10.30 -7.16
CA GLN A 32 -6.04 -9.69 -5.84
C GLN A 32 -5.04 -8.54 -5.64
N GLN A 33 -3.80 -8.69 -6.14
CA GLN A 33 -2.81 -7.62 -6.10
C GLN A 33 -3.20 -6.43 -6.97
N LEU A 34 -3.81 -6.67 -8.14
CA LEU A 34 -4.35 -5.60 -9.00
C LEU A 34 -5.50 -4.86 -8.32
N GLU A 35 -6.49 -5.60 -7.81
CA GLU A 35 -7.61 -5.01 -7.07
C GLU A 35 -7.14 -4.16 -5.88
N TRP A 36 -6.14 -4.64 -5.15
CA TRP A 36 -5.58 -3.91 -4.03
C TRP A 36 -4.82 -2.65 -4.48
N GLN A 37 -4.01 -2.74 -5.54
CA GLN A 37 -3.33 -1.57 -6.11
C GLN A 37 -4.32 -0.51 -6.61
N ASP A 38 -5.47 -0.90 -7.16
CA ASP A 38 -6.54 0.02 -7.58
C ASP A 38 -7.25 0.73 -6.39
N LEU A 39 -7.06 0.26 -5.16
CA LEU A 39 -7.53 1.00 -3.98
C LEU A 39 -6.67 2.24 -3.68
N GLU A 40 -5.38 2.22 -3.99
CA GLU A 40 -4.40 3.32 -3.90
C GLU A 40 -4.18 3.89 -2.49
N PHE A 41 -5.26 4.11 -1.72
CA PHE A 41 -5.22 4.82 -0.46
C PHE A 41 -6.05 4.10 0.61
N GLY A 42 -5.40 3.74 1.70
CA GLY A 42 -5.97 3.16 2.92
C GLY A 42 -5.65 3.96 4.18
N VAL A 43 -6.35 3.64 5.26
CA VAL A 43 -6.09 4.20 6.59
C VAL A 43 -5.83 3.07 7.57
N ILE A 44 -4.78 3.21 8.39
CA ILE A 44 -4.53 2.31 9.52
C ILE A 44 -4.91 2.99 10.83
N LEU A 45 -5.70 2.29 11.65
CA LEU A 45 -6.24 2.80 12.91
C LEU A 45 -5.47 2.22 14.10
N HIS A 46 -4.83 3.10 14.86
CA HIS A 46 -4.17 2.75 16.13
C HIS A 46 -5.04 3.17 17.31
N PHE A 47 -5.55 2.18 18.03
CA PHE A 47 -6.42 2.39 19.19
C PHE A 47 -6.27 1.20 20.15
N SER A 48 -5.69 1.41 21.33
CA SER A 48 -5.48 0.37 22.35
C SER A 48 -5.29 0.98 23.73
N THR A 49 -4.81 0.18 24.68
CA THR A 49 -4.36 0.66 26.01
C THR A 49 -3.35 1.81 25.92
N ASN A 50 -2.55 1.86 24.85
CA ASN A 50 -1.57 2.92 24.60
C ASN A 50 -2.22 4.30 24.48
N THR A 51 -3.40 4.40 23.85
CA THR A 51 -4.21 5.62 23.74
C THR A 51 -4.56 6.20 25.13
N PHE A 52 -4.83 5.34 26.11
CA PHE A 52 -5.23 5.74 27.47
C PHE A 52 -4.04 6.03 28.37
N LEU A 53 -2.86 5.57 28.01
CA LEU A 53 -1.62 5.72 28.79
C LEU A 53 -0.66 6.74 28.20
N ASP A 54 -1.05 7.43 27.14
CA ASP A 54 -0.22 8.42 26.47
C ASP A 54 1.15 7.83 26.03
N ARG A 55 1.10 6.72 25.25
CA ARG A 55 2.28 5.96 24.82
C ARG A 55 2.18 5.54 23.38
N GLU A 56 3.31 5.56 22.67
CA GLU A 56 3.44 4.95 21.34
C GLU A 56 3.64 3.43 21.45
N TRP A 57 4.48 2.97 22.34
CA TRP A 57 4.78 1.57 22.57
C TRP A 57 4.51 1.16 24.02
N GLY A 58 3.50 0.32 24.20
CA GLY A 58 3.26 -0.32 25.48
C GLY A 58 4.30 -1.39 25.80
N ASP A 59 4.51 -1.63 27.09
CA ASP A 59 5.47 -2.63 27.58
C ASP A 59 4.83 -3.99 27.90
N GLY A 60 3.53 -4.15 27.65
CA GLY A 60 2.78 -5.37 27.95
C GLY A 60 2.34 -5.51 29.40
N THR A 61 2.52 -4.48 30.22
CA THR A 61 2.17 -4.50 31.65
C THR A 61 0.92 -3.69 32.01
N ALA A 62 0.33 -3.00 31.04
CA ALA A 62 -0.88 -2.20 31.25
C ALA A 62 -2.04 -3.06 31.74
N SER A 63 -2.78 -2.59 32.74
CA SER A 63 -4.02 -3.27 33.15
C SER A 63 -5.07 -3.11 32.05
N PRO A 64 -5.78 -4.17 31.63
CA PRO A 64 -6.94 -4.04 30.74
C PRO A 64 -8.01 -3.07 31.23
N GLN A 65 -8.06 -2.80 32.53
CA GLN A 65 -9.00 -1.85 33.15
C GLN A 65 -8.80 -0.39 32.67
N VAL A 66 -7.66 -0.04 32.08
CA VAL A 66 -7.45 1.32 31.54
C VAL A 66 -8.20 1.54 30.24
N PHE A 67 -8.53 0.47 29.49
CA PHE A 67 -9.22 0.56 28.21
C PHE A 67 -10.73 0.72 28.42
N ASN A 68 -11.21 1.96 28.40
CA ASN A 68 -12.63 2.27 28.60
C ASN A 68 -13.08 3.49 27.79
N PRO A 69 -13.21 3.40 26.46
CA PRO A 69 -13.74 4.49 25.65
C PRO A 69 -15.23 4.73 25.97
N THR A 70 -15.55 5.95 26.43
CA THR A 70 -16.90 6.29 26.92
C THR A 70 -17.86 6.75 25.84
N GLN A 71 -17.34 7.07 24.63
CA GLN A 71 -18.12 7.58 23.49
C GLN A 71 -17.75 6.86 22.19
N PHE A 72 -17.34 5.59 22.27
CA PHE A 72 -16.91 4.81 21.13
C PHE A 72 -17.90 4.89 19.97
N ASN A 73 -17.45 5.37 18.82
CA ASN A 73 -18.29 5.57 17.65
C ASN A 73 -17.53 5.26 16.36
N PRO A 74 -17.45 3.99 15.94
CA PRO A 74 -16.73 3.60 14.73
C PRO A 74 -17.36 4.15 13.45
N ASP A 75 -18.65 4.48 13.44
CA ASP A 75 -19.30 5.11 12.28
C ASP A 75 -18.78 6.55 12.05
N GLN A 76 -18.49 7.30 13.12
CA GLN A 76 -17.84 8.61 13.01
C GLN A 76 -16.44 8.48 12.39
N TRP A 77 -15.66 7.46 12.78
CA TRP A 77 -14.36 7.17 12.20
C TRP A 77 -14.49 6.92 10.70
N MET A 78 -15.37 5.97 10.31
CA MET A 78 -15.52 5.57 8.91
C MET A 78 -16.01 6.71 8.02
N LYS A 79 -16.88 7.59 8.51
CA LYS A 79 -17.33 8.78 7.78
C LYS A 79 -16.19 9.74 7.49
N ALA A 80 -15.32 9.99 8.46
CA ALA A 80 -14.15 10.86 8.28
C ALA A 80 -13.13 10.22 7.33
N ILE A 81 -12.84 8.92 7.50
CA ILE A 81 -11.94 8.16 6.63
C ILE A 81 -12.45 8.15 5.19
N LYS A 82 -13.72 7.84 4.96
CA LYS A 82 -14.31 7.87 3.62
C LYS A 82 -14.23 9.25 2.97
N ALA A 83 -14.42 10.32 3.77
CA ALA A 83 -14.34 11.68 3.28
C ALA A 83 -12.95 12.06 2.78
N SER A 84 -11.88 11.45 3.31
CA SER A 84 -10.50 11.63 2.85
C SER A 84 -10.23 11.06 1.45
N GLY A 85 -11.10 10.17 0.96
CA GLY A 85 -10.91 9.46 -0.30
C GLY A 85 -10.34 8.06 -0.15
N ALA A 86 -9.98 7.64 1.08
CA ALA A 86 -9.53 6.28 1.36
C ALA A 86 -10.60 5.24 0.97
N LYS A 87 -10.15 4.08 0.53
CA LYS A 87 -10.99 2.99 0.03
C LYS A 87 -11.10 1.82 1.01
N TYR A 88 -10.18 1.72 1.93
CA TYR A 88 -10.16 0.67 2.94
C TYR A 88 -9.57 1.18 4.26
N VAL A 89 -9.78 0.39 5.30
CA VAL A 89 -9.25 0.64 6.63
C VAL A 89 -8.66 -0.64 7.19
N VAL A 90 -7.49 -0.54 7.81
CA VAL A 90 -6.85 -1.60 8.58
C VAL A 90 -6.94 -1.22 10.05
N LEU A 91 -7.47 -2.11 10.90
CA LEU A 91 -7.49 -1.89 12.34
C LEU A 91 -6.35 -2.67 13.01
N VAL A 92 -5.58 -1.99 13.84
CA VAL A 92 -4.62 -2.63 14.74
C VAL A 92 -5.38 -3.40 15.80
N ALA A 93 -5.63 -4.70 15.54
CA ALA A 93 -6.37 -5.57 16.45
C ALA A 93 -5.56 -5.95 17.70
N LYS A 94 -4.25 -6.10 17.55
CA LYS A 94 -3.26 -6.29 18.62
C LYS A 94 -1.96 -5.60 18.24
N HIS A 95 -1.52 -4.62 19.04
CA HIS A 95 -0.21 -3.99 18.90
C HIS A 95 0.87 -4.77 19.67
N HIS A 96 2.11 -4.30 19.68
CA HIS A 96 3.27 -4.95 20.32
C HIS A 96 3.13 -5.18 21.83
N ASP A 97 2.24 -4.45 22.49
CA ASP A 97 1.93 -4.64 23.91
C ASP A 97 1.10 -5.89 24.21
N GLY A 98 0.54 -6.53 23.18
CA GLY A 98 -0.19 -7.78 23.29
C GLY A 98 -1.68 -7.65 23.66
N PHE A 99 -2.21 -6.42 23.86
CA PHE A 99 -3.61 -6.22 24.20
C PHE A 99 -4.53 -6.47 23.00
N CYS A 100 -5.46 -7.42 23.14
CA CYS A 100 -6.37 -7.82 22.06
C CYS A 100 -7.68 -7.03 22.11
N LEU A 101 -8.04 -6.38 20.99
CA LEU A 101 -9.28 -5.58 20.84
C LEU A 101 -10.52 -6.43 20.50
N TRP A 102 -10.41 -7.75 20.47
CA TRP A 102 -11.51 -8.69 20.26
C TRP A 102 -11.59 -9.68 21.44
N PRO A 103 -12.75 -10.34 21.65
CA PRO A 103 -12.94 -11.27 22.75
C PRO A 103 -12.26 -12.63 22.52
N THR A 104 -10.93 -12.61 22.30
CA THR A 104 -10.12 -13.79 22.00
C THR A 104 -10.26 -14.89 23.06
N GLY A 105 -10.19 -16.15 22.60
CA GLY A 105 -10.07 -17.33 23.47
C GLY A 105 -8.63 -17.65 23.88
N GLN A 106 -7.62 -16.94 23.35
CA GLN A 106 -6.22 -17.33 23.48
C GLN A 106 -5.51 -16.73 24.69
N THR A 107 -6.00 -15.57 25.16
CA THR A 107 -5.44 -14.84 26.31
C THR A 107 -6.52 -14.08 27.07
N ASP A 108 -6.27 -13.83 28.35
CA ASP A 108 -7.10 -12.93 29.16
C ASP A 108 -6.67 -11.45 28.99
N TYR A 109 -5.51 -11.17 28.38
CA TYR A 109 -5.05 -9.82 28.10
C TYR A 109 -5.78 -9.23 26.89
N SER A 110 -7.04 -8.94 27.09
CA SER A 110 -7.96 -8.56 26.02
C SER A 110 -9.12 -7.69 26.54
N ILE A 111 -9.90 -7.20 25.62
CA ILE A 111 -11.10 -6.41 25.87
C ILE A 111 -12.07 -7.06 26.86
N LYS A 112 -12.06 -8.39 26.97
CA LYS A 112 -12.89 -9.13 27.94
C LYS A 112 -12.62 -8.76 29.39
N GLN A 113 -11.40 -8.33 29.70
CA GLN A 113 -11.00 -7.89 31.03
C GLN A 113 -11.11 -6.37 31.21
N SER A 114 -11.54 -5.64 30.19
CA SER A 114 -11.75 -4.18 30.27
C SER A 114 -13.16 -3.86 30.81
N PRO A 115 -13.39 -2.67 31.37
CA PRO A 115 -14.73 -2.21 31.73
C PRO A 115 -15.60 -1.86 30.51
N PHE A 116 -15.00 -1.73 29.32
CA PHE A 116 -15.73 -1.42 28.11
C PHE A 116 -16.83 -2.44 27.83
N GLU A 117 -18.07 -1.96 27.73
CA GLU A 117 -19.29 -2.78 27.58
C GLU A 117 -19.42 -3.95 28.58
N GLY A 118 -18.84 -3.77 29.79
CA GLY A 118 -18.83 -4.79 30.83
C GLY A 118 -18.07 -6.05 30.46
N GLY A 119 -17.01 -5.92 29.65
CA GLY A 119 -16.18 -7.02 29.14
C GLY A 119 -16.80 -7.83 28.00
N LYS A 120 -17.85 -7.31 27.36
CA LYS A 120 -18.55 -7.96 26.23
C LYS A 120 -18.29 -7.26 24.88
N GLY A 121 -17.48 -6.21 24.88
CA GLY A 121 -17.17 -5.46 23.68
C GLY A 121 -16.36 -6.26 22.65
N ASP A 122 -16.49 -5.87 21.38
CA ASP A 122 -15.72 -6.38 20.24
C ASP A 122 -15.41 -5.23 19.29
N ILE A 123 -14.33 -4.50 19.57
CA ILE A 123 -13.92 -3.35 18.74
C ILE A 123 -13.65 -3.78 17.30
N VAL A 124 -13.04 -4.95 17.08
CA VAL A 124 -12.73 -5.44 15.73
C VAL A 124 -14.02 -5.68 14.94
N GLY A 125 -15.01 -6.33 15.56
CA GLY A 125 -16.30 -6.59 14.95
C GLY A 125 -17.09 -5.32 14.64
N ASP A 126 -17.11 -4.37 15.58
CA ASP A 126 -17.83 -3.10 15.41
C ASP A 126 -17.19 -2.22 14.31
N VAL A 127 -15.85 -2.14 14.26
CA VAL A 127 -15.15 -1.41 13.20
C VAL A 127 -15.34 -2.08 11.85
N ALA A 128 -15.25 -3.42 11.77
CA ALA A 128 -15.50 -4.17 10.54
C ALA A 128 -16.91 -3.92 9.98
N LYS A 129 -17.92 -3.93 10.86
CA LYS A 129 -19.31 -3.62 10.50
C LYS A 129 -19.48 -2.18 10.02
N ALA A 130 -18.89 -1.21 10.74
CA ALA A 130 -18.95 0.20 10.39
C ALA A 130 -18.24 0.49 9.05
N ALA A 131 -17.08 -0.13 8.80
CA ALA A 131 -16.35 0.00 7.54
C ALA A 131 -17.23 -0.43 6.35
N ARG A 132 -17.80 -1.64 6.41
CA ARG A 132 -18.68 -2.14 5.36
C ARG A 132 -19.95 -1.30 5.16
N ALA A 133 -20.57 -0.85 6.25
CA ALA A 133 -21.74 0.02 6.19
C ALA A 133 -21.46 1.37 5.50
N ASN A 134 -20.21 1.84 5.56
CA ASN A 134 -19.76 3.05 4.87
C ASN A 134 -19.13 2.77 3.49
N GLY A 135 -19.12 1.52 3.01
CA GLY A 135 -18.57 1.14 1.71
C GLY A 135 -17.04 1.16 1.67
N LEU A 136 -16.39 0.99 2.82
CA LEU A 136 -14.94 0.79 2.93
C LEU A 136 -14.64 -0.72 3.03
N LYS A 137 -13.58 -1.18 2.38
CA LYS A 137 -13.03 -2.52 2.63
C LYS A 137 -12.36 -2.54 4.01
N PHE A 138 -12.31 -3.70 4.64
CA PHE A 138 -11.77 -3.86 5.98
C PHE A 138 -10.58 -4.82 5.99
N GLY A 139 -9.53 -4.48 6.72
CA GLY A 139 -8.37 -5.29 7.00
C GLY A 139 -7.99 -5.25 8.48
N VAL A 140 -7.09 -6.11 8.88
CA VAL A 140 -6.59 -6.19 10.26
C VAL A 140 -5.08 -6.22 10.31
N TYR A 141 -4.54 -5.68 11.39
CA TYR A 141 -3.14 -5.78 11.78
C TYR A 141 -3.05 -6.64 13.03
N LEU A 142 -2.14 -7.61 13.03
CA LEU A 142 -1.82 -8.44 14.17
C LEU A 142 -0.31 -8.46 14.38
N SER A 143 0.18 -7.77 15.41
CA SER A 143 1.62 -7.75 15.73
C SER A 143 2.14 -9.16 16.00
N PRO A 144 3.18 -9.61 15.28
CA PRO A 144 3.89 -10.85 15.66
C PRO A 144 4.69 -10.68 16.95
N TRP A 145 5.19 -9.47 17.21
CA TRP A 145 5.86 -9.15 18.47
C TRP A 145 4.84 -9.01 19.59
N ASP A 146 5.06 -9.71 20.71
CA ASP A 146 4.18 -9.68 21.87
C ASP A 146 5.02 -9.50 23.15
N ARG A 147 4.82 -8.35 23.78
CA ARG A 147 5.57 -7.99 24.99
C ARG A 147 4.88 -8.45 26.28
N HIS A 148 3.63 -8.92 26.19
CA HIS A 148 2.86 -9.40 27.31
C HIS A 148 2.97 -10.90 27.50
N ASP A 149 2.80 -11.68 26.41
CA ASP A 149 2.63 -13.12 26.52
C ASP A 149 3.96 -13.83 26.85
N PRO A 150 4.03 -14.60 27.95
CA PRO A 150 5.25 -15.29 28.35
C PRO A 150 5.72 -16.35 27.35
N ARG A 151 4.78 -16.89 26.52
CA ARG A 151 5.10 -17.84 25.44
C ARG A 151 6.00 -17.24 24.37
N TYR A 152 6.05 -15.90 24.26
CA TYR A 152 6.94 -15.22 23.31
C TYR A 152 8.40 -15.63 23.43
N LYS A 153 8.82 -16.10 24.62
CA LYS A 153 10.21 -16.62 24.87
C LYS A 153 10.46 -17.99 24.25
N ASP A 154 9.41 -18.75 23.93
CA ASP A 154 9.47 -20.07 23.28
C ASP A 154 8.86 -19.97 21.88
N PRO A 155 9.70 -20.02 20.81
CA PRO A 155 9.20 -19.89 19.44
C PRO A 155 8.09 -20.85 19.08
N ALA A 156 8.20 -22.12 19.43
CA ALA A 156 7.21 -23.14 19.06
C ALA A 156 5.88 -22.94 19.78
N ALA A 157 5.90 -22.61 21.08
CA ALA A 157 4.71 -22.32 21.85
C ALA A 157 4.02 -21.03 21.35
N TYR A 158 4.81 -20.00 21.04
CA TYR A 158 4.28 -18.74 20.56
C TYR A 158 3.71 -18.85 19.14
N ASP A 159 4.37 -19.54 18.22
CA ASP A 159 3.86 -19.74 16.86
C ASP A 159 2.50 -20.43 16.86
N LYS A 160 2.28 -21.38 17.77
CA LYS A 160 0.97 -22.01 17.93
C LYS A 160 -0.08 -21.02 18.44
N TYR A 161 0.29 -20.21 19.42
CA TYR A 161 -0.58 -19.18 20.00
C TYR A 161 -0.93 -18.10 18.98
N TYR A 162 0.10 -17.54 18.31
CA TYR A 162 -0.07 -16.50 17.32
C TYR A 162 -0.96 -16.95 16.15
N ARG A 163 -0.77 -18.18 15.67
CA ARG A 163 -1.64 -18.75 14.63
C ARG A 163 -3.08 -18.93 15.07
N ALA A 164 -3.31 -19.25 16.34
CA ALA A 164 -4.67 -19.36 16.87
C ALA A 164 -5.37 -17.99 16.94
N GLU A 165 -4.67 -16.93 17.35
CA GLU A 165 -5.20 -15.55 17.29
C GLU A 165 -5.50 -15.13 15.84
N LEU A 166 -4.58 -15.42 14.92
CA LEU A 166 -4.73 -15.13 13.49
C LEU A 166 -5.93 -15.87 12.90
N GLU A 167 -6.14 -17.15 13.26
CA GLU A 167 -7.27 -17.95 12.84
C GLU A 167 -8.60 -17.35 13.32
N GLU A 168 -8.69 -16.92 14.59
CA GLU A 168 -9.87 -16.24 15.12
C GLU A 168 -10.21 -14.98 14.30
N LEU A 169 -9.23 -14.14 14.00
CA LEU A 169 -9.43 -12.92 13.22
C LEU A 169 -9.82 -13.22 11.77
N ALA A 170 -9.17 -14.21 11.16
CA ALA A 170 -9.43 -14.58 9.77
C ALA A 170 -10.82 -15.20 9.55
N GLN A 171 -11.39 -15.85 10.55
CA GLN A 171 -12.70 -16.50 10.45
C GLN A 171 -13.87 -15.60 10.83
N SER A 172 -13.67 -14.66 11.78
CA SER A 172 -14.78 -14.04 12.49
C SER A 172 -15.31 -12.76 11.85
N TYR A 173 -14.51 -12.07 11.03
CA TYR A 173 -14.82 -10.71 10.61
C TYR A 173 -15.09 -10.54 9.12
N GLY A 174 -15.41 -11.65 8.41
CA GLY A 174 -15.72 -11.66 6.97
C GLY A 174 -14.48 -11.42 6.12
N ASP A 175 -14.68 -11.04 4.85
CA ASP A 175 -13.58 -10.83 3.91
C ASP A 175 -12.65 -9.72 4.37
N LEU A 176 -11.35 -10.00 4.41
CA LEU A 176 -10.31 -9.06 4.76
C LEU A 176 -9.56 -8.63 3.49
N VAL A 177 -9.48 -7.32 3.24
CA VAL A 177 -8.73 -6.78 2.10
C VAL A 177 -7.23 -6.93 2.29
N GLU A 178 -6.78 -6.79 3.52
CA GLU A 178 -5.38 -6.83 3.89
C GLU A 178 -5.20 -7.41 5.30
N PHE A 179 -4.14 -8.19 5.46
CA PHE A 179 -3.69 -8.68 6.75
C PHE A 179 -2.25 -8.19 6.99
N TRP A 180 -2.09 -7.32 7.96
CA TRP A 180 -0.86 -6.58 8.22
C TRP A 180 -0.03 -7.27 9.31
N LEU A 181 1.18 -7.70 8.93
CA LEU A 181 2.15 -8.34 9.83
C LEU A 181 3.34 -7.40 10.01
N ASP A 182 3.38 -6.71 11.14
CA ASP A 182 4.46 -5.79 11.48
C ASP A 182 5.68 -6.54 12.01
N GLY A 183 6.82 -6.34 11.37
CA GLY A 183 8.07 -6.97 11.77
C GLY A 183 8.83 -6.23 12.87
N ALA A 184 8.39 -5.05 13.29
CA ALA A 184 9.09 -4.26 14.30
C ALA A 184 9.27 -5.04 15.61
N GLY A 185 10.45 -4.95 16.23
CA GLY A 185 10.79 -5.65 17.46
C GLY A 185 10.97 -7.16 17.33
N SER A 186 10.94 -7.69 16.10
CA SER A 186 11.11 -9.11 15.80
C SER A 186 12.51 -9.48 15.31
N GLU A 187 13.47 -8.57 15.38
CA GLU A 187 14.84 -8.80 14.94
C GLU A 187 15.47 -10.01 15.64
N GLY A 188 15.99 -10.92 14.84
CA GLY A 188 16.62 -12.15 15.34
C GLY A 188 15.64 -13.23 15.80
N ARG A 189 14.33 -13.01 15.70
CA ARG A 189 13.31 -14.02 15.96
C ARG A 189 12.98 -14.80 14.69
N THR A 190 12.79 -16.10 14.85
CA THR A 190 12.27 -16.98 13.80
C THR A 190 10.82 -17.31 14.09
N TYR A 191 9.97 -17.17 13.08
CA TYR A 191 8.57 -17.59 13.09
C TYR A 191 8.35 -18.70 12.05
N ASP A 192 7.35 -19.56 12.26
CA ASP A 192 6.93 -20.55 11.27
C ASP A 192 5.99 -19.89 10.24
N PHE A 193 6.57 -18.94 9.45
CA PHE A 193 5.79 -18.19 8.47
C PHE A 193 5.10 -19.05 7.43
N PRO A 194 5.67 -20.14 6.91
CA PRO A 194 4.92 -21.03 6.03
C PRO A 194 3.57 -21.43 6.60
N LYS A 195 3.51 -21.80 7.89
CA LYS A 195 2.25 -22.17 8.54
C LYS A 195 1.36 -20.97 8.87
N ILE A 196 1.93 -19.82 9.17
CA ILE A 196 1.18 -18.57 9.35
C ILE A 196 0.44 -18.24 8.04
N ILE A 197 1.17 -18.22 6.92
CA ILE A 197 0.58 -17.94 5.60
C ILE A 197 -0.42 -19.02 5.19
N GLU A 198 -0.13 -20.30 5.42
CA GLU A 198 -1.06 -21.40 5.15
C GLU A 198 -2.38 -21.21 5.91
N THR A 199 -2.31 -20.82 7.19
CA THR A 199 -3.50 -20.55 8.02
C THR A 199 -4.30 -19.38 7.43
N LEU A 200 -3.63 -18.26 7.08
CA LEU A 200 -4.30 -17.13 6.42
C LEU A 200 -4.99 -17.55 5.12
N ARG A 201 -4.28 -18.24 4.24
CA ARG A 201 -4.82 -18.66 2.93
C ARG A 201 -5.98 -19.63 3.04
N THR A 202 -6.04 -20.42 4.12
CA THR A 202 -7.16 -21.33 4.38
C THR A 202 -8.46 -20.59 4.59
N TYR A 203 -8.45 -19.46 5.30
CA TYR A 203 -9.65 -18.71 5.67
C TYR A 203 -9.82 -17.43 4.87
N GLN A 204 -8.74 -16.83 4.39
CA GLN A 204 -8.69 -15.58 3.65
C GLN A 204 -7.84 -15.74 2.37
N PRO A 205 -8.28 -16.52 1.38
CA PRO A 205 -7.47 -16.83 0.20
C PRO A 205 -7.13 -15.61 -0.64
N ASN A 206 -7.94 -14.56 -0.58
CA ASN A 206 -7.82 -13.36 -1.42
C ASN A 206 -7.22 -12.15 -0.68
N THR A 207 -6.96 -12.26 0.63
CA THR A 207 -6.37 -11.14 1.38
C THR A 207 -4.96 -10.85 0.90
N ILE A 208 -4.60 -9.57 0.84
CA ILE A 208 -3.20 -9.17 0.66
C ILE A 208 -2.49 -9.27 2.00
N VAL A 209 -1.36 -9.94 2.02
CA VAL A 209 -0.51 -10.03 3.20
C VAL A 209 0.58 -8.97 3.07
N PHE A 210 0.47 -7.92 3.87
CA PHE A 210 1.59 -7.03 4.11
C PHE A 210 2.55 -7.69 5.09
N ALA A 211 3.83 -7.72 4.76
CA ALA A 211 4.86 -8.24 5.64
C ALA A 211 6.12 -7.41 5.51
N ASP A 212 6.64 -7.00 6.65
CA ASP A 212 7.81 -6.15 6.81
C ASP A 212 8.95 -6.86 7.54
N THR A 213 10.15 -6.32 7.44
CA THR A 213 11.39 -6.72 8.13
C THR A 213 11.69 -8.22 8.02
N ALA A 214 11.59 -8.97 9.13
CA ALA A 214 11.86 -10.41 9.19
C ALA A 214 10.89 -11.26 8.34
N LEU A 215 9.79 -10.65 7.90
CA LEU A 215 8.66 -11.27 7.20
C LEU A 215 8.64 -10.99 5.71
N PHE A 216 9.59 -10.20 5.23
CA PHE A 216 9.58 -9.64 3.88
C PHE A 216 9.34 -10.68 2.77
N GLU A 217 9.87 -11.89 2.89
CA GLU A 217 9.82 -12.92 1.86
C GLU A 217 8.42 -13.52 1.66
N TYR A 218 7.55 -13.41 2.65
CA TYR A 218 6.26 -14.09 2.71
C TYR A 218 5.08 -13.20 2.36
N GLY A 219 5.27 -11.87 2.30
CA GLY A 219 4.21 -10.92 1.97
C GLY A 219 3.89 -10.85 0.48
N ASP A 220 2.65 -10.51 0.18
CA ASP A 220 2.19 -10.17 -1.17
C ASP A 220 2.54 -8.72 -1.53
N ALA A 221 2.62 -7.86 -0.53
CA ALA A 221 3.09 -6.49 -0.59
C ALA A 221 4.37 -6.32 0.23
N ARG A 222 5.09 -5.23 0.03
CA ARG A 222 6.32 -4.88 0.74
C ARG A 222 6.26 -3.46 1.30
N TRP A 223 6.99 -3.23 2.37
CA TRP A 223 7.16 -1.90 2.93
C TRP A 223 8.16 -1.05 2.14
N ALA A 224 7.91 0.27 2.07
CA ALA A 224 8.82 1.21 1.40
C ALA A 224 10.16 1.41 2.11
N GLY A 225 10.27 1.01 3.37
CA GLY A 225 11.48 1.12 4.18
C GLY A 225 11.55 2.38 5.06
N SER A 226 10.51 3.22 5.06
CA SER A 226 10.40 4.39 5.93
C SER A 226 8.95 4.81 6.12
N GLU A 227 8.64 5.44 7.25
CA GLU A 227 7.32 6.00 7.59
C GLU A 227 7.14 7.43 7.06
N SER A 228 7.88 7.79 6.01
CA SER A 228 7.87 9.15 5.46
C SER A 228 6.62 9.48 4.64
N GLY A 229 5.84 8.49 4.25
CA GLY A 229 4.74 8.63 3.30
C GLY A 229 5.22 8.86 1.86
N LYS A 230 6.49 8.54 1.52
CA LYS A 230 7.09 8.82 0.22
C LYS A 230 7.95 7.66 -0.29
N ILE A 231 7.96 7.51 -1.60
CA ILE A 231 8.87 6.62 -2.33
C ILE A 231 9.95 7.49 -2.97
N ASP A 232 11.21 7.32 -2.52
CA ASP A 232 12.34 8.14 -2.95
C ASP A 232 13.14 7.50 -4.10
N TYR A 233 12.61 6.43 -4.71
CA TYR A 233 13.28 5.66 -5.77
C TYR A 233 12.30 5.34 -6.91
N GLU A 234 12.84 4.90 -8.05
CA GLU A 234 12.03 4.37 -9.14
C GLU A 234 11.39 3.04 -8.72
N ASN A 235 10.07 3.00 -8.70
CA ASN A 235 9.31 1.91 -8.12
C ASN A 235 8.98 0.83 -9.15
N TRP A 236 9.58 -0.35 -8.97
CA TRP A 236 9.26 -1.56 -9.71
C TRP A 236 8.50 -2.53 -8.83
N ASN A 237 7.39 -3.07 -9.35
CA ASN A 237 6.59 -4.08 -8.63
C ASN A 237 7.26 -5.46 -8.65
N VAL A 238 8.07 -5.74 -9.66
CA VAL A 238 8.87 -6.97 -9.71
C VAL A 238 10.18 -6.72 -8.98
N ILE A 239 10.44 -7.52 -7.97
CA ILE A 239 11.67 -7.46 -7.18
C ILE A 239 12.35 -8.81 -7.15
N ASP A 240 13.68 -8.79 -7.15
CA ASP A 240 14.52 -9.95 -6.85
C ASP A 240 14.98 -9.87 -5.39
N ARG A 241 14.67 -10.89 -4.62
CA ARG A 241 15.27 -11.10 -3.34
C ARG A 241 15.59 -12.58 -3.19
N HIS A 242 16.80 -12.89 -2.80
CA HIS A 242 17.30 -14.27 -2.66
C HIS A 242 17.20 -15.10 -3.96
N GLY A 243 17.31 -14.45 -5.13
CA GLY A 243 17.30 -15.14 -6.43
C GLY A 243 15.92 -15.49 -6.97
N PHE A 244 14.85 -14.94 -6.38
CA PHE A 244 13.48 -15.14 -6.85
C PHE A 244 12.82 -13.83 -7.25
N LEU A 245 12.40 -13.73 -8.50
CA LEU A 245 11.55 -12.64 -8.97
C LEU A 245 10.12 -12.85 -8.49
N ARG A 246 9.52 -11.81 -7.92
CA ARG A 246 8.13 -11.82 -7.45
C ARG A 246 7.47 -10.49 -7.72
N TRP A 247 6.18 -10.51 -8.00
CA TRP A 247 5.36 -9.32 -7.96
C TRP A 247 5.08 -8.95 -6.50
N ARG A 248 5.60 -7.81 -6.07
CA ARG A 248 5.43 -7.29 -4.72
C ARG A 248 5.29 -5.77 -4.75
N PRO A 249 4.06 -5.26 -4.91
CA PRO A 249 3.82 -3.83 -4.88
C PRO A 249 4.21 -3.24 -3.52
N VAL A 250 4.61 -1.98 -3.54
CA VAL A 250 5.06 -1.28 -2.35
C VAL A 250 3.88 -0.61 -1.64
N GLU A 251 3.86 -0.69 -0.32
CA GLU A 251 3.06 0.14 0.56
C GLU A 251 3.94 1.14 1.30
N VAL A 252 3.43 2.35 1.45
CA VAL A 252 4.09 3.48 2.08
C VAL A 252 3.18 3.99 3.17
N ASP A 253 3.64 3.99 4.39
CA ASP A 253 2.90 4.44 5.55
C ASP A 253 3.42 5.76 6.10
N THR A 254 2.53 6.50 6.74
CA THR A 254 2.88 7.69 7.52
C THR A 254 1.74 8.05 8.46
N PRO A 255 2.01 8.47 9.70
CA PRO A 255 0.96 8.92 10.58
C PRO A 255 0.44 10.32 10.16
N LEU A 256 -0.84 10.57 10.41
CA LEU A 256 -1.49 11.88 10.22
C LEU A 256 -0.86 12.96 11.11
N ARG A 257 -0.37 12.54 12.28
CA ARG A 257 0.35 13.41 13.23
C ARG A 257 1.83 13.02 13.24
N ASP A 258 2.71 14.00 13.14
CA ASP A 258 4.15 13.74 13.07
C ASP A 258 4.64 12.91 14.25
N LEU A 259 5.33 11.79 13.93
CA LEU A 259 5.92 10.83 14.86
C LEU A 259 4.94 10.05 15.76
N HIS A 260 3.62 10.23 15.59
CA HIS A 260 2.63 9.61 16.48
C HIS A 260 1.64 8.73 15.72
N TRP A 261 1.70 7.44 16.01
CA TRP A 261 0.74 6.44 15.53
C TRP A 261 -0.49 6.37 16.43
N PHE A 262 -0.30 6.52 17.74
CA PHE A 262 -1.38 6.64 18.71
C PHE A 262 -1.75 8.10 18.98
N TRP A 263 -2.92 8.31 19.52
CA TRP A 263 -3.35 9.62 19.96
C TRP A 263 -2.65 10.03 21.26
N HIS A 264 -2.24 11.29 21.32
CA HIS A 264 -1.68 11.96 22.50
C HIS A 264 -2.48 13.21 22.86
N PRO A 265 -2.65 13.54 24.16
CA PRO A 265 -3.34 14.76 24.57
C PRO A 265 -2.53 16.01 24.20
N ASN A 266 -3.22 17.07 23.78
CA ASN A 266 -2.63 18.38 23.44
C ASN A 266 -1.60 18.35 22.32
N ASP A 267 -1.77 17.41 21.36
CA ASP A 267 -0.84 17.15 20.26
C ASP A 267 -1.32 17.72 18.90
N GLU A 268 -2.19 18.74 18.92
CA GLU A 268 -2.74 19.31 17.67
C GLU A 268 -1.66 19.95 16.80
N LYS A 269 -0.52 20.32 17.39
CA LYS A 269 0.60 20.93 16.64
C LYS A 269 1.33 19.95 15.73
N SER A 270 1.25 18.65 16.02
CA SER A 270 1.86 17.59 15.19
C SER A 270 1.02 17.25 13.96
N LEU A 271 -0.22 17.75 13.85
CA LEU A 271 -1.11 17.51 12.73
C LEU A 271 -0.49 18.02 11.43
N LYS A 272 -0.21 17.12 10.49
CA LYS A 272 0.37 17.46 9.19
C LYS A 272 -0.47 18.49 8.44
N SER A 273 0.20 19.40 7.75
CA SER A 273 -0.48 20.35 6.89
C SER A 273 -1.14 19.65 5.70
N LEU A 274 -2.14 20.29 5.09
CA LEU A 274 -2.77 19.77 3.88
C LEU A 274 -1.74 19.59 2.73
N ASN A 275 -0.75 20.51 2.64
CA ASN A 275 0.30 20.42 1.64
C ASN A 275 1.22 19.21 1.86
N ASP A 276 1.58 18.90 3.11
CA ASP A 276 2.40 17.73 3.41
C ASP A 276 1.67 16.43 3.06
N LEU A 277 0.36 16.36 3.32
CA LEU A 277 -0.47 15.20 2.96
C LEU A 277 -0.64 15.04 1.45
N LEU A 278 -0.82 16.15 0.72
CA LEU A 278 -0.85 16.12 -0.75
C LEU A 278 0.50 15.73 -1.35
N ASP A 279 1.59 16.19 -0.75
CA ASP A 279 2.94 15.80 -1.13
C ASP A 279 3.18 14.30 -0.88
N SER A 280 2.69 13.78 0.25
CA SER A 280 2.71 12.33 0.52
C SER A 280 1.88 11.55 -0.52
N TYR A 281 0.68 12.00 -0.85
CA TYR A 281 -0.15 11.36 -1.89
C TYR A 281 0.56 11.33 -3.25
N GLU A 282 1.12 12.45 -3.71
CA GLU A 282 1.80 12.52 -5.01
C GLU A 282 3.12 11.74 -5.03
N ASN A 283 3.79 11.58 -3.87
CA ASN A 283 5.05 10.82 -3.76
C ASN A 283 4.87 9.37 -3.27
N SER A 284 3.67 8.91 -3.02
CA SER A 284 3.31 7.51 -2.76
C SER A 284 2.47 6.92 -3.89
N VAL A 285 1.19 7.29 -3.98
CA VAL A 285 0.27 6.87 -5.05
C VAL A 285 0.78 7.32 -6.41
N GLY A 286 1.23 8.58 -6.51
CA GLY A 286 1.82 9.14 -7.74
C GLY A 286 3.20 8.58 -8.10
N ARG A 287 3.69 7.59 -7.36
CA ARG A 287 4.88 6.79 -7.66
C ARG A 287 4.58 5.28 -7.69
N GLY A 288 3.30 4.95 -7.92
CA GLY A 288 2.85 3.57 -8.11
C GLY A 288 2.79 2.74 -6.84
N GLY A 289 2.85 3.36 -5.65
CA GLY A 289 2.70 2.69 -4.36
C GLY A 289 1.29 2.82 -3.78
N GLN A 290 0.98 1.98 -2.81
CA GLN A 290 -0.18 2.08 -1.95
C GLN A 290 0.13 3.04 -0.80
N TRP A 291 -0.76 3.98 -0.49
CA TRP A 291 -0.58 4.88 0.63
C TRP A 291 -1.41 4.47 1.83
N MET A 292 -0.76 4.25 2.98
CA MET A 292 -1.39 3.93 4.25
C MET A 292 -1.22 5.09 5.23
N LEU A 293 -2.32 5.80 5.56
CA LEU A 293 -2.31 6.93 6.48
C LEU A 293 -2.71 6.48 7.88
N GLY A 294 -1.83 6.67 8.85
CA GLY A 294 -2.09 6.38 10.27
C GLY A 294 -3.04 7.42 10.88
N VAL A 295 -4.13 6.95 11.47
CA VAL A 295 -5.13 7.80 12.13
C VAL A 295 -5.47 7.20 13.49
N ALA A 296 -5.55 8.04 14.51
CA ALA A 296 -5.75 7.56 15.88
C ALA A 296 -6.98 8.19 16.55
N PRO A 297 -7.95 7.36 16.97
CA PRO A 297 -9.01 7.83 17.86
C PRO A 297 -8.47 8.23 19.24
N ASP A 298 -9.10 9.21 19.88
CA ASP A 298 -8.75 9.64 21.24
C ASP A 298 -9.32 8.69 22.31
N ASN A 299 -9.02 8.98 23.57
CA ASN A 299 -9.44 8.13 24.70
C ASN A 299 -10.96 8.12 24.94
N ARG A 300 -11.74 8.99 24.29
CA ARG A 300 -13.20 8.90 24.28
C ARG A 300 -13.70 7.82 23.31
N GLY A 301 -12.88 7.42 22.34
CA GLY A 301 -13.25 6.54 21.24
C GLY A 301 -13.82 7.28 20.04
N LEU A 302 -13.40 8.55 19.83
CA LEU A 302 -13.76 9.38 18.69
C LEU A 302 -12.50 9.84 17.94
N LEU A 303 -12.60 10.05 16.66
CA LEU A 303 -11.57 10.84 15.97
C LEU A 303 -11.68 12.30 16.41
N PRO A 304 -10.58 12.96 16.79
CA PRO A 304 -10.59 14.39 17.07
C PRO A 304 -11.17 15.20 15.92
N ASP A 305 -11.94 16.24 16.23
CA ASP A 305 -12.63 17.04 15.21
C ASP A 305 -11.66 17.65 14.19
N VAL A 306 -10.48 18.08 14.66
CA VAL A 306 -9.43 18.65 13.80
C VAL A 306 -8.84 17.62 12.82
N ASP A 307 -8.71 16.37 13.25
CA ASP A 307 -8.23 15.27 12.41
C ASP A 307 -9.30 14.89 11.37
N ALA A 308 -10.55 14.75 11.81
CA ALA A 308 -11.69 14.49 10.92
C ALA A 308 -11.87 15.63 9.89
N GLN A 309 -11.64 16.89 10.27
CA GLN A 309 -11.65 18.00 9.34
C GLN A 309 -10.49 17.90 8.34
N ARG A 310 -9.25 17.62 8.79
CA ARG A 310 -8.09 17.49 7.90
C ARG A 310 -8.28 16.36 6.90
N LEU A 311 -8.87 15.24 7.30
CA LEU A 311 -9.21 14.14 6.38
C LEU A 311 -10.20 14.59 5.30
N ARG A 312 -11.23 15.37 5.64
CA ARG A 312 -12.17 15.94 4.66
C ARG A 312 -11.47 16.89 3.69
N GLU A 313 -10.65 17.81 4.22
CA GLU A 313 -9.85 18.76 3.42
C GLU A 313 -8.96 18.03 2.41
N LEU A 314 -8.31 16.95 2.85
CA LEU A 314 -7.46 16.11 1.99
C LEU A 314 -8.26 15.50 0.84
N GLY A 315 -9.39 14.87 1.13
CA GLY A 315 -10.22 14.26 0.08
C GLY A 315 -10.80 15.27 -0.90
N GLU A 316 -11.20 16.44 -0.43
CA GLU A 316 -11.66 17.53 -1.29
C GLU A 316 -10.53 18.05 -2.18
N ALA A 317 -9.33 18.21 -1.63
CA ALA A 317 -8.17 18.68 -2.38
C ALA A 317 -7.73 17.68 -3.44
N ILE A 318 -7.65 16.37 -3.14
CA ILE A 318 -7.33 15.33 -4.12
C ILE A 318 -8.36 15.32 -5.25
N ARG A 319 -9.66 15.27 -4.92
CA ARG A 319 -10.71 15.29 -5.95
C ARG A 319 -10.64 16.52 -6.85
N LYS A 320 -10.40 17.70 -6.27
CA LYS A 320 -10.29 18.95 -7.02
C LYS A 320 -9.07 18.96 -7.93
N ARG A 321 -7.92 18.44 -7.47
CA ARG A 321 -6.68 18.42 -8.27
C ARG A 321 -6.81 17.60 -9.54
N TYR A 322 -7.54 16.48 -9.48
CA TYR A 322 -7.65 15.52 -10.57
C TYR A 322 -9.02 15.52 -11.25
N SER A 323 -9.87 16.54 -11.02
CA SER A 323 -11.21 16.65 -11.63
C SER A 323 -11.19 17.18 -13.06
N ASP A 324 -10.16 17.92 -13.45
CA ASP A 324 -10.07 18.59 -14.76
C ASP A 324 -8.92 17.99 -15.59
N ASN A 325 -9.13 16.78 -16.10
CA ASN A 325 -8.21 16.16 -17.02
C ASN A 325 -8.29 16.81 -18.40
N ILE A 326 -7.32 17.67 -18.71
CA ILE A 326 -7.24 18.40 -19.97
C ILE A 326 -7.15 17.46 -21.18
N ALA A 327 -6.53 16.27 -21.01
CA ALA A 327 -6.42 15.30 -22.10
C ALA A 327 -7.79 14.81 -22.63
N LEU A 328 -8.85 14.83 -21.83
CA LEU A 328 -10.21 14.50 -22.28
C LEU A 328 -10.76 15.44 -23.37
N HIS A 329 -10.16 16.59 -23.58
CA HIS A 329 -10.54 17.58 -24.60
C HIS A 329 -9.69 17.50 -25.87
N HIS A 330 -9.01 16.38 -26.07
CA HIS A 330 -8.19 16.15 -27.26
C HIS A 330 -9.02 16.03 -28.55
N LEU A 331 -8.36 16.29 -29.68
CA LEU A 331 -8.93 15.99 -30.98
C LEU A 331 -8.93 14.47 -31.21
N PRO A 332 -9.93 13.92 -31.93
CA PRO A 332 -9.96 12.50 -32.25
C PRO A 332 -8.61 12.02 -32.81
N THR A 333 -8.09 10.93 -32.27
CA THR A 333 -6.84 10.31 -32.68
C THR A 333 -7.09 8.97 -33.37
N PRO A 334 -6.38 8.61 -34.44
CA PRO A 334 -6.55 7.32 -35.09
C PRO A 334 -6.12 6.15 -34.19
N GLY A 335 -6.90 5.07 -34.23
CA GLY A 335 -6.53 3.81 -33.59
C GLY A 335 -6.86 3.77 -32.10
N SER A 336 -6.16 2.91 -31.37
CA SER A 336 -6.39 2.63 -29.94
C SER A 336 -5.87 3.70 -28.96
N THR A 337 -5.30 4.82 -29.47
CA THR A 337 -4.78 5.91 -28.64
C THR A 337 -5.87 6.50 -27.75
N GLU A 338 -7.10 6.58 -28.25
CA GLU A 338 -8.30 7.02 -27.50
C GLU A 338 -8.44 6.28 -26.16
N LEU A 339 -8.12 4.97 -26.14
CA LEU A 339 -8.28 4.10 -24.98
C LEU A 339 -7.33 4.40 -23.80
N ALA A 340 -6.37 5.27 -23.99
CA ALA A 340 -5.52 5.76 -22.90
C ALA A 340 -5.81 7.24 -22.59
N LEU A 341 -6.83 7.85 -23.20
CA LEU A 341 -7.19 9.24 -23.05
C LEU A 341 -8.67 9.43 -22.66
N ASP A 342 -9.42 8.33 -22.47
CA ASP A 342 -10.89 8.34 -22.28
C ASP A 342 -11.30 8.46 -20.81
N GLY A 343 -10.38 8.29 -19.88
CA GLY A 343 -10.64 8.32 -18.43
C GLY A 343 -11.32 7.05 -17.92
N ASP A 344 -11.39 6.00 -18.74
CA ASP A 344 -11.91 4.69 -18.35
C ASP A 344 -10.78 3.76 -17.89
N PRO A 345 -10.70 3.43 -16.59
CA PRO A 345 -9.62 2.58 -16.07
C PRO A 345 -9.66 1.13 -16.57
N ASP A 346 -10.72 0.71 -17.26
CA ASP A 346 -10.87 -0.65 -17.78
C ASP A 346 -10.40 -0.79 -19.23
N THR A 347 -9.95 0.30 -19.85
CA THR A 347 -9.39 0.34 -21.19
C THR A 347 -7.88 0.63 -21.19
N PHE A 348 -7.22 0.37 -22.31
CA PHE A 348 -5.79 0.67 -22.45
C PHE A 348 -5.36 0.78 -23.92
N TRP A 349 -4.36 1.60 -24.15
CA TRP A 349 -3.60 1.60 -25.39
C TRP A 349 -2.47 0.56 -25.33
N SER A 350 -2.21 -0.10 -26.47
CA SER A 350 -1.10 -1.04 -26.64
C SER A 350 -0.17 -0.58 -27.75
N ALA A 351 1.14 -0.61 -27.48
CA ALA A 351 2.14 -0.46 -28.53
C ALA A 351 2.03 -1.59 -29.57
N PRO A 352 2.50 -1.37 -30.82
CA PRO A 352 2.61 -2.45 -31.79
C PRO A 352 3.42 -3.63 -31.25
N GLU A 353 2.99 -4.86 -31.54
CA GLU A 353 3.71 -6.07 -31.15
C GLU A 353 5.17 -6.01 -31.63
N ALA A 354 6.07 -6.55 -30.83
CA ALA A 354 7.52 -6.55 -31.04
C ALA A 354 8.19 -5.15 -31.03
N SER A 355 7.48 -4.09 -30.65
CA SER A 355 8.09 -2.78 -30.46
C SER A 355 8.47 -2.56 -29.01
N HIS A 356 9.76 -2.32 -28.76
CA HIS A 356 10.29 -1.94 -27.43
C HIS A 356 10.35 -0.42 -27.23
N ALA A 357 9.84 0.35 -28.19
CA ALA A 357 9.69 1.79 -28.14
C ALA A 357 8.42 2.20 -28.87
N ALA A 358 7.69 3.17 -28.33
CA ALA A 358 6.42 3.60 -28.91
C ALA A 358 6.07 5.03 -28.48
N THR A 359 5.10 5.62 -29.16
CA THR A 359 4.65 7.00 -28.87
C THR A 359 3.14 7.05 -28.84
N LEU A 360 2.60 7.62 -27.77
CA LEU A 360 1.19 7.98 -27.60
C LEU A 360 1.09 9.50 -27.70
N GLU A 361 0.46 10.02 -28.77
CA GLU A 361 0.36 11.47 -29.02
C GLU A 361 -1.06 11.96 -28.77
N VAL A 362 -1.19 13.11 -28.09
CA VAL A 362 -2.43 13.83 -27.87
C VAL A 362 -2.37 15.20 -28.53
N ARG A 363 -3.46 15.59 -29.23
CA ARG A 363 -3.56 16.84 -29.97
C ARG A 363 -4.79 17.62 -29.57
N PHE A 364 -4.65 18.95 -29.52
CA PHE A 364 -5.72 19.86 -29.16
C PHE A 364 -6.05 20.83 -30.31
N ALA A 365 -7.30 21.29 -30.39
CA ALA A 365 -7.72 22.27 -31.39
C ALA A 365 -7.08 23.65 -31.18
N LYS A 366 -6.64 23.93 -29.94
CA LYS A 366 -5.95 25.18 -29.54
C LYS A 366 -4.89 24.82 -28.51
N PRO A 367 -3.80 25.62 -28.40
CA PRO A 367 -2.82 25.41 -27.37
C PRO A 367 -3.44 25.38 -25.95
N VAL A 368 -3.06 24.40 -25.15
CA VAL A 368 -3.43 24.25 -23.73
C VAL A 368 -2.19 24.41 -22.85
N THR A 369 -2.40 24.86 -21.63
CA THR A 369 -1.33 25.02 -20.64
C THR A 369 -1.42 23.92 -19.60
N VAL A 370 -0.31 23.23 -19.37
CA VAL A 370 -0.20 22.14 -18.40
C VAL A 370 1.09 22.22 -17.60
N ASN A 371 1.13 21.65 -16.40
CA ASN A 371 2.32 21.55 -15.55
C ASN A 371 2.40 20.24 -14.77
N GLN A 372 1.49 19.29 -15.07
CA GLN A 372 1.49 17.97 -14.44
C GLN A 372 0.97 16.95 -15.44
N SER A 373 1.57 15.76 -15.45
CA SER A 373 1.02 14.58 -16.12
C SER A 373 0.75 13.47 -15.11
N LEU A 374 -0.23 12.63 -15.43
CA LEU A 374 -0.51 11.39 -14.73
C LEU A 374 -0.54 10.28 -15.77
N THR A 375 0.29 9.28 -15.58
CA THR A 375 0.38 8.12 -16.47
C THR A 375 0.15 6.85 -15.68
N MET A 376 -0.64 5.92 -16.23
CA MET A 376 -0.88 4.61 -15.64
C MET A 376 -0.52 3.53 -16.64
N GLU A 377 0.21 2.51 -16.20
CA GLU A 377 0.53 1.34 -17.00
C GLU A 377 -0.55 0.27 -16.80
N TRP A 378 -0.88 -0.49 -17.86
CA TRP A 378 -1.78 -1.64 -17.77
C TRP A 378 -1.02 -2.84 -17.22
N LEU A 379 -1.17 -3.09 -15.91
CA LEU A 379 -0.34 -4.05 -15.17
C LEU A 379 -0.78 -5.51 -15.28
N ASN A 380 -1.95 -5.81 -15.83
CA ASN A 380 -2.43 -7.19 -15.98
C ASN A 380 -1.44 -8.10 -16.73
N GLU A 381 -0.63 -7.50 -17.60
CA GLU A 381 0.41 -8.19 -18.38
C GLU A 381 1.84 -7.91 -17.86
N GLY A 382 1.95 -7.43 -16.62
CA GLY A 382 3.20 -7.06 -15.98
C GLY A 382 3.57 -5.59 -16.15
N GLN A 383 4.63 -5.15 -15.48
CA GLN A 383 5.20 -3.80 -15.60
C GLN A 383 6.35 -3.86 -16.60
N ASN A 384 6.20 -3.21 -17.75
CA ASN A 384 7.10 -3.38 -18.89
C ASN A 384 7.84 -2.09 -19.30
N ILE A 385 7.31 -0.90 -18.96
CA ILE A 385 7.89 0.36 -19.40
C ILE A 385 9.12 0.71 -18.55
N GLU A 386 10.32 0.68 -19.18
CA GLU A 386 11.60 0.90 -18.51
C GLU A 386 12.04 2.36 -18.53
N LYS A 387 11.66 3.09 -19.59
CA LYS A 387 12.03 4.49 -19.75
C LYS A 387 11.02 5.22 -20.61
N TYR A 388 10.59 6.37 -20.10
CA TYR A 388 9.64 7.22 -20.80
C TYR A 388 10.04 8.71 -20.72
N ARG A 389 9.42 9.52 -21.60
CA ARG A 389 9.43 10.97 -21.57
C ARG A 389 8.04 11.51 -21.83
N VAL A 390 7.70 12.60 -21.16
CA VAL A 390 6.57 13.45 -21.52
C VAL A 390 7.12 14.63 -22.29
N GLU A 391 6.60 14.89 -23.48
CA GLU A 391 7.15 15.89 -24.38
C GLU A 391 6.05 16.78 -24.94
N VAL A 392 6.39 18.04 -25.24
CA VAL A 392 5.54 19.02 -25.93
C VAL A 392 6.16 19.41 -27.27
N LEU A 393 5.32 19.54 -28.31
CA LEU A 393 5.80 20.03 -29.62
C LEU A 393 5.87 21.57 -29.62
N ARG A 394 7.04 22.11 -29.86
CA ARG A 394 7.31 23.56 -30.00
C ARG A 394 8.38 23.79 -31.07
N ASP A 395 8.26 24.89 -31.79
CA ASP A 395 9.27 25.33 -32.78
C ASP A 395 9.69 24.23 -33.76
N GLY A 396 8.72 23.32 -34.10
CA GLY A 396 8.96 22.20 -35.01
C GLY A 396 9.69 21.00 -34.39
N GLY A 397 10.01 21.03 -33.09
CA GLY A 397 10.67 19.94 -32.36
C GLY A 397 9.96 19.51 -31.12
N TRP A 398 10.22 18.27 -30.67
CA TRP A 398 9.74 17.75 -29.40
C TRP A 398 10.68 18.13 -28.26
N HIS A 399 10.13 18.74 -27.22
CA HIS A 399 10.85 19.18 -26.02
C HIS A 399 10.38 18.37 -24.81
N GLU A 400 11.32 17.73 -24.12
CA GLU A 400 11.06 16.99 -22.88
C GLU A 400 10.63 17.95 -21.78
N VAL A 401 9.56 17.58 -21.06
CA VAL A 401 9.05 18.28 -19.87
C VAL A 401 9.13 17.42 -18.62
N ALA A 402 9.07 16.11 -18.77
CA ALA A 402 9.30 15.13 -17.71
C ALA A 402 9.87 13.83 -18.28
N SER A 403 10.55 13.05 -17.45
CA SER A 403 11.04 11.70 -17.79
C SER A 403 11.22 10.84 -16.56
N GLY A 404 11.24 9.51 -16.75
CA GLY A 404 11.43 8.55 -15.69
C GLY A 404 11.78 7.16 -16.21
N HIS A 405 12.02 6.25 -15.26
CA HIS A 405 12.43 4.86 -15.52
C HIS A 405 11.37 3.82 -15.12
N ALA A 406 10.26 4.22 -14.56
CA ALA A 406 9.15 3.34 -14.21
C ALA A 406 7.84 4.12 -14.19
N ILE A 407 6.78 3.56 -14.73
CA ILE A 407 5.41 4.10 -14.61
C ILE A 407 4.67 3.34 -13.50
N GLY A 408 4.49 2.05 -13.69
CA GLY A 408 3.76 1.22 -12.74
C GLY A 408 2.27 1.56 -12.68
N HIS A 409 1.66 1.33 -11.50
CA HIS A 409 0.23 1.56 -11.32
C HIS A 409 -0.18 3.01 -11.64
N LYS A 410 0.56 3.99 -11.10
CA LYS A 410 0.33 5.42 -11.35
C LYS A 410 1.63 6.21 -11.21
N LYS A 411 1.89 7.08 -12.15
CA LYS A 411 3.01 8.02 -12.12
C LYS A 411 2.51 9.44 -12.30
N ILE A 412 2.81 10.30 -11.33
CA ILE A 412 2.52 11.73 -11.38
C ILE A 412 3.85 12.46 -11.55
N ASP A 413 3.99 13.23 -12.63
CA ASP A 413 5.14 14.04 -12.91
C ASP A 413 4.77 15.52 -12.88
N ASN A 414 5.44 16.28 -12.01
CA ASN A 414 5.31 17.73 -11.88
C ASN A 414 6.43 18.41 -12.65
N PHE A 415 6.09 19.37 -13.49
CA PHE A 415 7.05 20.10 -14.32
C PHE A 415 6.71 21.59 -14.41
N ARG A 416 7.61 22.38 -15.00
CA ARG A 416 7.33 23.79 -15.27
C ARG A 416 6.17 23.94 -16.24
N GLU A 417 5.35 24.97 -16.03
CA GLU A 417 4.25 25.31 -16.90
C GLU A 417 4.71 25.39 -18.37
N VAL A 418 4.00 24.67 -19.23
CA VAL A 418 4.22 24.67 -20.67
C VAL A 418 2.89 24.81 -21.41
N THR A 419 2.93 25.53 -22.54
CA THR A 419 1.78 25.70 -23.42
C THR A 419 2.10 25.11 -24.79
N GLY A 420 1.20 24.29 -25.33
CA GLY A 420 1.31 23.68 -26.66
C GLY A 420 -0.01 23.06 -27.08
N ASP A 421 -0.14 22.72 -28.35
CA ASP A 421 -1.32 22.04 -28.91
C ASP A 421 -1.08 20.55 -29.19
N ARG A 422 0.16 20.07 -28.94
CA ARG A 422 0.55 18.67 -29.11
C ARG A 422 1.49 18.24 -27.98
N PHE A 423 1.10 17.16 -27.32
CA PHE A 423 1.89 16.49 -26.29
C PHE A 423 2.03 15.01 -26.65
N ARG A 424 3.02 14.34 -26.09
CA ARG A 424 3.15 12.91 -26.22
C ARG A 424 3.77 12.25 -24.98
N LEU A 425 3.36 11.03 -24.74
CA LEU A 425 4.11 10.07 -23.95
C LEU A 425 5.03 9.31 -24.92
N ASN A 426 6.32 9.49 -24.80
CA ASN A 426 7.33 8.82 -25.61
C ASN A 426 7.96 7.70 -24.76
N ILE A 427 7.58 6.45 -25.04
CA ILE A 427 8.15 5.26 -24.42
C ILE A 427 9.47 4.97 -25.14
N VAL A 428 10.57 5.19 -24.43
CA VAL A 428 11.93 5.08 -24.98
C VAL A 428 12.41 3.63 -24.99
N SER A 429 12.04 2.87 -23.93
CA SER A 429 12.32 1.43 -23.86
C SER A 429 11.30 0.71 -23.00
N SER A 430 11.07 -0.55 -23.34
CA SER A 430 10.25 -1.49 -22.56
C SER A 430 10.79 -2.91 -22.66
N THR A 431 10.62 -3.72 -21.62
CA THR A 431 11.01 -5.14 -21.59
C THR A 431 10.06 -6.01 -22.41
N GLY A 432 8.78 -5.65 -22.45
CA GLY A 432 7.73 -6.31 -23.23
C GLY A 432 6.91 -5.29 -24.01
N VAL A 433 5.72 -5.67 -24.48
CA VAL A 433 4.81 -4.74 -25.14
C VAL A 433 4.33 -3.68 -24.16
N ALA A 434 4.63 -2.44 -24.43
CA ALA A 434 4.18 -1.32 -23.61
C ALA A 434 2.65 -1.16 -23.72
N ARG A 435 1.98 -1.07 -22.57
CA ARG A 435 0.53 -0.84 -22.47
C ARG A 435 0.27 0.29 -21.50
N VAL A 436 -0.47 1.28 -21.95
CA VAL A 436 -0.81 2.47 -21.16
C VAL A 436 -2.30 2.44 -20.87
N ARG A 437 -2.65 2.39 -19.58
CA ARG A 437 -4.04 2.45 -19.09
C ARG A 437 -4.59 3.86 -19.25
N GLU A 438 -3.80 4.87 -18.79
CA GLU A 438 -4.18 6.28 -18.85
C GLU A 438 -2.97 7.18 -19.07
N PHE A 439 -3.17 8.24 -19.85
CA PHE A 439 -2.26 9.39 -19.99
C PHE A 439 -3.06 10.67 -19.86
N GLN A 440 -2.95 11.32 -18.73
CA GLN A 440 -3.73 12.49 -18.35
C GLN A 440 -2.84 13.72 -18.18
N LEU A 441 -3.38 14.90 -18.46
CA LEU A 441 -2.67 16.19 -18.38
C LEU A 441 -3.47 17.15 -17.49
N PHE A 442 -2.76 17.88 -16.62
CA PHE A 442 -3.38 18.81 -15.67
C PHE A 442 -2.65 20.15 -15.61
N TYR A 443 -3.40 21.17 -15.20
CA TYR A 443 -2.84 22.42 -14.76
C TYR A 443 -3.09 22.62 -13.26
N GLN A 444 -2.05 22.55 -12.46
CA GLN A 444 -2.11 22.77 -11.03
C GLN A 444 -1.67 24.18 -10.68
N ARG A 445 -2.55 24.96 -10.03
CA ARG A 445 -2.19 26.30 -9.56
C ARG A 445 -1.09 26.28 -8.51
N GLN A 446 -1.02 25.23 -7.70
CA GLN A 446 0.00 25.01 -6.70
C GLN A 446 0.58 23.61 -6.91
N ILE A 447 1.84 23.53 -7.27
CA ILE A 447 2.61 22.30 -7.32
C ILE A 447 3.00 21.93 -5.89
N VAL A 448 2.75 20.67 -5.51
CA VAL A 448 3.27 20.07 -4.27
C VAL A 448 4.36 19.06 -4.66
N GLY A 449 5.31 18.83 -3.75
CA GLY A 449 6.38 17.86 -3.97
C GLY A 449 7.54 18.37 -4.81
N THR A 450 8.47 17.45 -5.12
CA THR A 450 9.69 17.74 -5.87
C THR A 450 9.39 17.82 -7.36
N ARG A 451 9.84 18.89 -8.03
CA ARG A 451 9.79 18.99 -9.49
C ARG A 451 10.77 18.01 -10.12
N VAL A 452 10.37 17.39 -11.24
CA VAL A 452 11.22 16.41 -11.97
C VAL A 452 12.49 17.04 -12.53
N ASP A 453 12.54 18.35 -12.71
CA ASP A 453 13.70 19.07 -13.25
C ASP A 453 14.85 19.33 -12.24
N GLY A 454 14.79 18.75 -11.02
CA GLY A 454 15.96 18.60 -10.14
C GLY A 454 16.69 19.88 -9.70
N LYS A 455 16.02 21.05 -9.72
CA LYS A 455 16.59 22.32 -9.31
C LYS A 455 15.64 23.13 -8.45
#